data_66f2e46192450dae0e2ab9f06a500cb1
#
_entry.id   66f2e46192450dae0e2ab9f06a500cb1
#
_cell.length_a   1.000
_cell.length_b   1.000
_cell.length_c   1.000
_cell.angle_alpha   90.00
_cell.angle_beta   90.00
_cell.angle_gamma   90.00
#
_symmetry.space_group_name_H-M   'P 1'
#
loop_
_entity.id
_entity.type
_entity.pdbx_description
1 polymer ?
#
loop_
_entity_poly.entity_id
_entity_poly.type
_entity_poly.pdbx_seq_one_letter_code
_entity_poly.pdbx_strand_id
1 'polypeptide(L)'
;MNSRFGFEHTFISVFILFSFPLSSASNTFEDDIKKLSIFQTAFDKMYLEMAEIQTSATRHETGHYSNVESDKIENLLFRYLVLRRSVWDIINKYRDYNNYSNKPTENAKALLVGYSSALTLYKYSGILITKNMGDDQVVDKLNEAYFRSGITRGSFLEVYHSLTNLENLDELDIARELITTEINEPGTPLNLLKMDLIYGPLITNLEPLHYTHVKLREEILNHFVLITPELTNRLRHSTIKKKVEELIRKAGGRFEALRAIVFTHVGHIKVPGVEPLIFSEDDKKQLLTLLQPGDIILTYSEGFMSNIFLPGIFKHGIVYTGRRENWDQSDWDKIDITDHQKSLIQVNDNIIEAIAEGVVSGPLEEILDTGINRLAVFR
;
A
#
# COMPACT_ATOMS: atom_id res chain seq x y z
N MET A 1 11.84 -39.71 -44.22
CA MET A 1 10.49 -39.57 -43.67
C MET A 1 10.59 -39.20 -42.20
N ASN A 2 10.72 -37.90 -41.92
CA ASN A 2 10.86 -37.36 -40.55
C ASN A 2 9.70 -36.40 -40.32
N SER A 3 8.74 -36.83 -39.54
CA SER A 3 7.67 -35.94 -39.06
C SER A 3 8.10 -35.28 -37.77
N ARG A 4 8.31 -33.96 -37.82
CA ARG A 4 8.46 -33.08 -36.65
C ARG A 4 7.05 -32.69 -36.20
N PHE A 5 6.65 -33.12 -35.04
CA PHE A 5 5.53 -32.52 -34.29
C PHE A 5 5.98 -31.29 -33.56
N GLY A 6 5.53 -30.13 -34.03
CA GLY A 6 5.63 -28.87 -33.28
C GLY A 6 4.49 -28.77 -32.32
N PHE A 7 4.77 -28.65 -31.02
CA PHE A 7 3.79 -28.24 -30.01
C PHE A 7 3.81 -26.71 -29.96
N GLU A 8 2.81 -26.09 -30.56
CA GLU A 8 2.52 -24.68 -30.31
C GLU A 8 1.78 -24.56 -28.98
N HIS A 9 2.47 -24.05 -27.96
CA HIS A 9 1.84 -23.63 -26.73
C HIS A 9 1.24 -22.23 -26.92
N THR A 10 -0.05 -22.20 -27.24
CA THR A 10 -0.84 -20.97 -27.22
C THR A 10 -1.11 -20.59 -25.77
N PHE A 11 -0.32 -19.66 -25.23
CA PHE A 11 -0.61 -19.02 -23.96
C PHE A 11 -1.79 -18.06 -24.18
N ILE A 12 -3.00 -18.49 -23.81
CA ILE A 12 -4.15 -17.59 -23.68
C ILE A 12 -4.02 -16.88 -22.32
N SER A 13 -3.40 -15.69 -22.33
CA SER A 13 -3.45 -14.79 -21.19
C SER A 13 -4.84 -14.18 -21.11
N VAL A 14 -5.69 -14.70 -20.22
CA VAL A 14 -6.96 -14.06 -19.91
C VAL A 14 -6.68 -12.80 -19.08
N PHE A 15 -6.61 -11.66 -19.74
CA PHE A 15 -6.66 -10.37 -19.10
C PHE A 15 -8.06 -10.11 -18.61
N ILE A 16 -8.33 -10.32 -17.33
CA ILE A 16 -9.52 -9.78 -16.68
C ILE A 16 -9.26 -8.30 -16.42
N LEU A 17 -9.61 -7.47 -17.38
CA LEU A 17 -9.67 -6.02 -17.22
C LEU A 17 -10.86 -5.69 -16.31
N PHE A 18 -10.59 -5.43 -15.05
CA PHE A 18 -11.55 -4.75 -14.19
C PHE A 18 -11.59 -3.26 -14.61
N SER A 19 -12.46 -2.93 -15.53
CA SER A 19 -12.81 -1.54 -15.81
C SER A 19 -13.64 -1.01 -14.64
N PHE A 20 -13.00 -0.26 -13.76
CA PHE A 20 -13.72 0.59 -12.82
C PHE A 20 -13.97 1.94 -13.51
N PRO A 21 -15.23 2.39 -13.60
CA PRO A 21 -15.51 3.73 -14.14
C PRO A 21 -14.88 4.77 -13.21
N LEU A 22 -13.95 5.55 -13.71
CA LEU A 22 -13.54 6.80 -13.08
C LEU A 22 -14.67 7.82 -13.30
N SER A 23 -15.75 7.67 -12.54
CA SER A 23 -16.54 8.85 -12.24
C SER A 23 -15.74 9.63 -11.19
N SER A 24 -15.71 10.93 -11.27
CA SER A 24 -15.33 11.86 -10.21
C SER A 24 -16.35 11.76 -9.04
N ALA A 25 -16.62 10.54 -8.63
CA ALA A 25 -17.53 10.14 -7.58
C ALA A 25 -16.67 9.77 -6.38
N SER A 26 -16.96 10.39 -5.28
CA SER A 26 -16.58 10.00 -3.94
C SER A 26 -16.21 8.52 -3.88
N ASN A 27 -14.91 8.22 -3.70
CA ASN A 27 -14.50 6.87 -3.31
C ASN A 27 -15.34 6.49 -2.10
N THR A 28 -16.23 5.53 -2.26
CA THR A 28 -17.15 5.14 -1.20
C THR A 28 -16.38 4.36 -0.14
N PHE A 29 -16.85 4.35 1.10
CA PHE A 29 -16.30 3.48 2.15
C PHE A 29 -16.22 2.02 1.69
N GLU A 30 -17.16 1.60 0.88
CA GLU A 30 -17.28 0.26 0.31
C GLU A 30 -16.11 -0.10 -0.59
N ASP A 31 -15.62 0.85 -1.39
CA ASP A 31 -14.44 0.64 -2.23
C ASP A 31 -13.18 0.47 -1.38
N ASP A 32 -13.04 1.25 -0.30
CA ASP A 32 -11.90 1.12 0.60
C ASP A 32 -11.96 -0.17 1.43
N ILE A 33 -13.14 -0.66 1.79
CA ILE A 33 -13.32 -1.98 2.41
C ILE A 33 -12.88 -3.09 1.43
N LYS A 34 -13.27 -2.99 0.16
CA LYS A 34 -12.82 -3.92 -0.88
C LYS A 34 -11.31 -3.89 -1.07
N LYS A 35 -10.71 -2.68 -1.16
CA LYS A 35 -9.26 -2.51 -1.24
C LYS A 35 -8.54 -3.13 -0.04
N LEU A 36 -9.04 -2.89 1.17
CA LEU A 36 -8.47 -3.47 2.39
C LEU A 36 -8.45 -5.01 2.35
N SER A 37 -9.54 -5.63 1.91
CA SER A 37 -9.61 -7.09 1.72
C SER A 37 -8.61 -7.60 0.69
N ILE A 38 -8.42 -6.88 -0.41
CA ILE A 38 -7.43 -7.18 -1.43
C ILE A 38 -6.02 -7.08 -0.86
N PHE A 39 -5.73 -6.02 -0.09
CA PHE A 39 -4.42 -5.85 0.54
C PHE A 39 -4.11 -6.95 1.55
N GLN A 40 -5.10 -7.36 2.35
CA GLN A 40 -4.94 -8.48 3.28
C GLN A 40 -4.59 -9.78 2.53
N THR A 41 -5.28 -10.08 1.44
CA THR A 41 -5.00 -11.25 0.59
C THR A 41 -3.59 -11.18 -0.02
N ALA A 42 -3.17 -9.99 -0.47
CA ALA A 42 -1.83 -9.79 -1.03
C ALA A 42 -0.73 -9.96 0.03
N PHE A 43 -0.95 -9.48 1.25
CA PHE A 43 -0.04 -9.73 2.37
C PHE A 43 0.06 -11.23 2.70
N ASP A 44 -1.07 -11.92 2.81
CA ASP A 44 -1.07 -13.36 3.14
C ASP A 44 -0.29 -14.15 2.08
N LYS A 45 -0.49 -13.86 0.80
CA LYS A 45 0.29 -14.49 -0.29
C LYS A 45 1.78 -14.18 -0.19
N MET A 46 2.13 -12.93 0.07
CA MET A 46 3.53 -12.51 0.20
C MET A 46 4.24 -13.22 1.36
N TYR A 47 3.54 -13.50 2.47
CA TYR A 47 4.14 -14.24 3.60
C TYR A 47 4.39 -15.71 3.29
N LEU A 48 3.59 -16.33 2.45
CA LEU A 48 3.89 -17.68 1.96
C LEU A 48 5.18 -17.69 1.14
N GLU A 49 5.35 -16.71 0.24
CA GLU A 49 6.58 -16.55 -0.55
C GLU A 49 7.81 -16.27 0.35
N MET A 50 7.65 -15.47 1.41
CA MET A 50 8.73 -15.15 2.36
C MET A 50 9.20 -16.40 3.13
N ALA A 51 8.29 -17.27 3.54
CA ALA A 51 8.63 -18.51 4.22
C ALA A 51 9.53 -19.42 3.36
N GLU A 52 9.34 -19.45 2.05
CA GLU A 52 10.18 -20.19 1.12
C GLU A 52 11.62 -19.65 1.09
N ILE A 53 11.80 -18.32 1.18
CA ILE A 53 13.14 -17.71 1.21
C ILE A 53 13.87 -18.00 2.51
N GLN A 54 13.17 -18.00 3.64
CA GLN A 54 13.74 -18.28 4.95
C GLN A 54 14.28 -19.71 5.08
N THR A 55 13.69 -20.65 4.35
CA THR A 55 14.11 -22.07 4.33
C THR A 55 15.15 -22.38 3.25
N SER A 56 15.72 -21.35 2.58
CA SER A 56 16.68 -21.54 1.51
C SER A 56 17.92 -22.32 1.96
N ALA A 57 18.22 -23.43 1.27
CA ALA A 57 19.40 -24.25 1.51
C ALA A 57 20.70 -23.50 1.20
N THR A 58 20.72 -22.67 0.17
CA THR A 58 21.92 -21.94 -0.27
C THR A 58 22.50 -21.06 0.82
N ARG A 59 21.64 -20.32 1.54
CA ARG A 59 22.06 -19.47 2.65
C ARG A 59 22.68 -20.30 3.80
N HIS A 60 22.08 -21.42 4.13
CA HIS A 60 22.57 -22.29 5.21
C HIS A 60 23.92 -22.92 4.87
N GLU A 61 24.19 -23.20 3.61
CA GLU A 61 25.45 -23.80 3.15
C GLU A 61 26.58 -22.78 2.99
N THR A 62 26.28 -21.59 2.46
CA THR A 62 27.30 -20.60 2.07
C THR A 62 27.43 -19.42 3.03
N GLY A 63 26.45 -19.22 3.92
CA GLY A 63 26.36 -18.03 4.77
C GLY A 63 25.95 -16.76 4.02
N HIS A 64 25.58 -16.85 2.73
CA HIS A 64 25.22 -15.69 1.91
C HIS A 64 24.00 -16.00 1.06
N TYR A 65 23.22 -14.95 0.74
CA TYR A 65 22.16 -15.03 -0.26
C TYR A 65 22.74 -14.99 -1.68
N SER A 66 22.25 -15.85 -2.54
CA SER A 66 22.51 -15.75 -3.98
C SER A 66 21.89 -14.46 -4.57
N ASN A 67 22.32 -14.05 -5.76
CA ASN A 67 21.73 -12.89 -6.44
C ASN A 67 20.22 -13.07 -6.67
N VAL A 68 19.78 -14.29 -7.03
CA VAL A 68 18.37 -14.60 -7.25
C VAL A 68 17.55 -14.46 -5.96
N GLU A 69 18.08 -14.92 -4.85
CA GLU A 69 17.44 -14.78 -3.54
C GLU A 69 17.42 -13.33 -3.09
N SER A 70 18.50 -12.59 -3.32
CA SER A 70 18.57 -11.15 -3.05
C SER A 70 17.52 -10.36 -3.84
N ASP A 71 17.35 -10.64 -5.12
CA ASP A 71 16.32 -10.03 -5.97
C ASP A 71 14.90 -10.39 -5.47
N LYS A 72 14.68 -11.62 -4.98
CA LYS A 72 13.40 -12.02 -4.38
C LYS A 72 13.12 -11.25 -3.08
N ILE A 73 14.12 -11.12 -2.21
CA ILE A 73 13.99 -10.39 -0.94
C ILE A 73 13.72 -8.91 -1.21
N GLU A 74 14.46 -8.29 -2.15
CA GLU A 74 14.20 -6.92 -2.58
C GLU A 74 12.74 -6.75 -3.04
N ASN A 75 12.26 -7.64 -3.92
CA ASN A 75 10.89 -7.58 -4.43
C ASN A 75 9.85 -7.76 -3.32
N LEU A 76 10.05 -8.70 -2.39
CA LEU A 76 9.13 -8.92 -1.28
C LEU A 76 9.08 -7.72 -0.33
N LEU A 77 10.24 -7.17 0.02
CA LEU A 77 10.29 -5.97 0.87
C LEU A 77 9.63 -4.78 0.19
N PHE A 78 9.89 -4.59 -1.11
CA PHE A 78 9.25 -3.54 -1.89
C PHE A 78 7.72 -3.67 -1.89
N ARG A 79 7.19 -4.86 -2.19
CA ARG A 79 5.75 -5.13 -2.17
C ARG A 79 5.14 -4.91 -0.79
N TYR A 80 5.86 -5.32 0.26
CA TYR A 80 5.44 -5.07 1.64
C TYR A 80 5.30 -3.56 1.92
N LEU A 81 6.32 -2.77 1.57
CA LEU A 81 6.31 -1.33 1.81
C LEU A 81 5.19 -0.63 1.02
N VAL A 82 4.95 -1.04 -0.23
CA VAL A 82 3.83 -0.54 -1.05
C VAL A 82 2.48 -0.88 -0.41
N LEU A 83 2.26 -2.13 -0.01
CA LEU A 83 1.03 -2.54 0.66
C LEU A 83 0.82 -1.78 1.98
N ARG A 84 1.89 -1.65 2.77
CA ARG A 84 1.87 -0.88 4.01
C ARG A 84 1.45 0.56 3.76
N ARG A 85 2.02 1.21 2.73
CA ARG A 85 1.66 2.56 2.32
C ARG A 85 0.20 2.66 1.91
N SER A 86 -0.28 1.73 1.07
CA SER A 86 -1.66 1.72 0.58
C SER A 86 -2.70 1.59 1.72
N VAL A 87 -2.42 0.75 2.72
CA VAL A 87 -3.29 0.65 3.91
C VAL A 87 -3.21 1.91 4.76
N TRP A 88 -2.01 2.52 4.87
CA TRP A 88 -1.82 3.78 5.54
C TRP A 88 -2.61 4.92 4.89
N ASP A 89 -2.67 4.97 3.57
CA ASP A 89 -3.42 5.99 2.83
C ASP A 89 -4.92 5.89 3.10
N ILE A 90 -5.48 4.67 3.29
CA ILE A 90 -6.86 4.50 3.75
C ILE A 90 -7.06 5.16 5.13
N ILE A 91 -6.14 4.94 6.08
CA ILE A 91 -6.24 5.55 7.41
C ILE A 91 -6.18 7.08 7.31
N ASN A 92 -5.23 7.61 6.55
CA ASN A 92 -5.06 9.05 6.36
C ASN A 92 -6.29 9.70 5.73
N LYS A 93 -6.90 9.05 4.74
CA LYS A 93 -8.12 9.53 4.09
C LYS A 93 -9.24 9.80 5.11
N TYR A 94 -9.37 8.96 6.13
CA TYR A 94 -10.42 9.09 7.14
C TYR A 94 -10.03 9.92 8.35
N ARG A 95 -8.77 10.29 8.50
CA ARG A 95 -8.30 11.17 9.58
C ARG A 95 -9.06 12.48 9.62
N ASP A 96 -9.24 13.11 8.47
CA ASP A 96 -9.85 14.43 8.34
C ASP A 96 -11.35 14.38 8.04
N TYR A 97 -11.91 13.15 7.89
CA TYR A 97 -13.31 12.97 7.48
C TYR A 97 -14.31 13.65 8.40
N ASN A 98 -14.02 13.76 9.68
CA ASN A 98 -14.89 14.40 10.67
C ASN A 98 -15.03 15.92 10.52
N ASN A 99 -14.15 16.55 9.78
CA ASN A 99 -14.29 17.96 9.47
C ASN A 99 -15.41 18.22 8.44
N TYR A 100 -15.94 17.14 7.83
CA TYR A 100 -16.85 17.22 6.70
C TYR A 100 -18.25 16.65 6.98
N SER A 101 -18.47 15.91 8.06
CA SER A 101 -19.75 15.25 8.28
C SER A 101 -20.28 15.43 9.71
N ASN A 102 -21.46 16.07 9.81
CA ASN A 102 -22.26 16.12 11.04
C ASN A 102 -23.13 14.86 11.21
N LYS A 103 -22.87 13.77 10.46
CA LYS A 103 -23.67 12.55 10.48
C LYS A 103 -22.99 11.47 11.32
N PRO A 104 -23.51 11.10 12.49
CA PRO A 104 -22.89 10.11 13.38
C PRO A 104 -22.61 8.76 12.70
N THR A 105 -23.51 8.31 11.83
CA THR A 105 -23.35 7.03 11.11
C THR A 105 -22.18 7.07 10.12
N GLU A 106 -21.99 8.16 9.39
CA GLU A 106 -20.88 8.30 8.46
C GLU A 106 -19.54 8.36 9.20
N ASN A 107 -19.51 9.04 10.33
CA ASN A 107 -18.33 9.06 11.21
C ASN A 107 -18.01 7.65 11.75
N ALA A 108 -19.04 6.86 12.09
CA ALA A 108 -18.87 5.47 12.53
C ALA A 108 -18.31 4.57 11.43
N LYS A 109 -18.78 4.73 10.18
CA LYS A 109 -18.22 4.03 9.01
C LYS A 109 -16.75 4.37 8.79
N ALA A 110 -16.41 5.66 8.79
CA ALA A 110 -15.03 6.14 8.64
C ALA A 110 -14.11 5.57 9.73
N LEU A 111 -14.57 5.62 10.98
CA LEU A 111 -13.84 5.08 12.12
C LEU A 111 -13.63 3.56 12.01
N LEU A 112 -14.65 2.82 11.63
CA LEU A 112 -14.57 1.36 11.48
C LEU A 112 -13.57 0.96 10.39
N VAL A 113 -13.60 1.63 9.24
CA VAL A 113 -12.65 1.38 8.14
C VAL A 113 -11.23 1.75 8.55
N GLY A 114 -11.04 2.91 9.17
CA GLY A 114 -9.74 3.37 9.67
C GLY A 114 -9.15 2.43 10.71
N TYR A 115 -9.96 1.97 11.67
CA TYR A 115 -9.54 1.03 12.71
C TYR A 115 -9.19 -0.34 12.16
N SER A 116 -10.00 -0.89 11.26
CA SER A 116 -9.72 -2.16 10.59
C SER A 116 -8.41 -2.10 9.79
N SER A 117 -8.13 -0.95 9.17
CA SER A 117 -6.88 -0.70 8.46
C SER A 117 -5.69 -0.64 9.41
N ALA A 118 -5.82 0.04 10.58
CA ALA A 118 -4.78 0.10 11.60
C ALA A 118 -4.44 -1.28 12.16
N LEU A 119 -5.44 -2.11 12.48
CA LEU A 119 -5.23 -3.50 12.91
C LEU A 119 -4.57 -4.35 11.81
N THR A 120 -4.92 -4.11 10.55
CA THR A 120 -4.28 -4.78 9.40
C THR A 120 -2.80 -4.42 9.33
N LEU A 121 -2.44 -3.15 9.43
CA LEU A 121 -1.04 -2.72 9.48
C LEU A 121 -0.29 -3.36 10.63
N TYR A 122 -0.89 -3.36 11.82
CA TYR A 122 -0.27 -3.96 12.99
C TYR A 122 -0.04 -5.47 12.80
N LYS A 123 -1.06 -6.21 12.35
CA LYS A 123 -0.97 -7.66 12.07
C LYS A 123 0.21 -7.96 11.16
N TYR A 124 0.26 -7.35 10.01
CA TYR A 124 1.27 -7.71 9.01
C TYR A 124 2.65 -7.16 9.30
N SER A 125 2.77 -6.02 9.97
CA SER A 125 4.04 -5.56 10.53
C SER A 125 4.55 -6.50 11.63
N GLY A 126 3.65 -6.93 12.52
CA GLY A 126 3.98 -7.87 13.59
C GLY A 126 4.49 -9.20 13.05
N ILE A 127 3.82 -9.77 12.06
CA ILE A 127 4.28 -11.02 11.42
C ILE A 127 5.65 -10.82 10.76
N LEU A 128 5.87 -9.71 10.05
CA LEU A 128 7.16 -9.41 9.43
C LEU A 128 8.28 -9.39 10.47
N ILE A 129 8.07 -8.71 11.59
CA ILE A 129 9.06 -8.55 12.64
C ILE A 129 9.30 -9.89 13.38
N THR A 130 8.23 -10.52 13.88
CA THR A 130 8.36 -11.74 14.69
C THR A 130 8.98 -12.91 13.91
N LYS A 131 8.77 -12.94 12.59
CA LYS A 131 9.35 -13.99 11.74
C LYS A 131 10.81 -13.77 11.35
N ASN A 132 11.29 -12.53 11.34
CA ASN A 132 12.60 -12.20 10.77
C ASN A 132 13.61 -11.69 11.81
N MET A 133 13.16 -11.10 12.91
CA MET A 133 14.04 -10.41 13.87
C MET A 133 14.97 -11.34 14.67
N GLY A 134 14.71 -12.65 14.68
CA GLY A 134 15.56 -13.64 15.34
C GLY A 134 16.74 -14.15 14.50
N ASP A 135 16.93 -13.62 13.27
CA ASP A 135 17.99 -14.03 12.35
C ASP A 135 18.73 -12.78 11.84
N ASP A 136 19.93 -12.56 12.37
CA ASP A 136 20.74 -11.37 12.08
C ASP A 136 21.03 -11.21 10.58
N GLN A 137 21.26 -12.31 9.85
CA GLN A 137 21.51 -12.25 8.40
C GLN A 137 20.27 -11.79 7.63
N VAL A 138 19.10 -12.22 8.04
CA VAL A 138 17.82 -11.76 7.45
C VAL A 138 17.60 -10.29 7.78
N VAL A 139 17.84 -9.89 9.03
CA VAL A 139 17.72 -8.49 9.47
C VAL A 139 18.65 -7.60 8.68
N ASP A 140 19.92 -7.98 8.55
CA ASP A 140 20.90 -7.22 7.76
C ASP A 140 20.44 -7.08 6.31
N LYS A 141 19.97 -8.18 5.71
CA LYS A 141 19.50 -8.20 4.34
C LYS A 141 18.26 -7.31 4.12
N LEU A 142 17.28 -7.38 5.01
CA LEU A 142 16.07 -6.55 4.96
C LEU A 142 16.35 -5.06 5.23
N ASN A 143 17.53 -4.72 5.78
CA ASN A 143 17.96 -3.33 6.03
C ASN A 143 18.94 -2.78 4.98
N GLU A 144 19.30 -3.56 3.96
CA GLU A 144 20.10 -3.04 2.86
C GLU A 144 19.37 -1.92 2.10
N ALA A 145 20.15 -1.06 1.46
CA ALA A 145 19.60 -0.12 0.50
C ALA A 145 19.41 -0.81 -0.84
N TYR A 146 18.21 -0.79 -1.37
CA TYR A 146 17.89 -1.32 -2.69
C TYR A 146 17.59 -0.18 -3.64
N PHE A 147 18.63 0.36 -4.24
CA PHE A 147 18.54 1.57 -5.10
C PHE A 147 17.59 1.39 -6.28
N ARG A 148 17.56 0.21 -6.90
CA ARG A 148 16.62 -0.08 -8.00
C ARG A 148 15.17 -0.01 -7.56
N SER A 149 14.89 -0.41 -6.31
CA SER A 149 13.55 -0.37 -5.71
C SER A 149 13.29 0.90 -4.88
N GLY A 150 14.25 1.84 -4.81
CA GLY A 150 14.17 3.07 -4.02
C GLY A 150 13.97 2.81 -2.53
N ILE A 151 14.31 1.62 -2.06
CA ILE A 151 14.23 1.27 -0.65
C ILE A 151 15.46 1.84 0.05
N THR A 152 15.24 2.68 1.04
CA THR A 152 16.30 3.27 1.85
C THR A 152 16.85 2.24 2.83
N ARG A 153 18.14 2.40 3.18
CA ARG A 153 18.76 1.57 4.22
C ARG A 153 18.02 1.74 5.54
N GLY A 154 17.75 0.63 6.22
CA GLY A 154 17.09 0.63 7.53
C GLY A 154 15.56 0.62 7.47
N SER A 155 14.94 0.47 6.29
CA SER A 155 13.48 0.45 6.14
C SER A 155 12.79 -0.63 7.00
N PHE A 156 13.41 -1.80 7.17
CA PHE A 156 12.89 -2.83 8.06
C PHE A 156 12.95 -2.40 9.53
N LEU A 157 14.06 -1.78 9.97
CA LEU A 157 14.18 -1.26 11.32
C LEU A 157 13.20 -0.13 11.62
N GLU A 158 12.84 0.68 10.65
CA GLU A 158 11.77 1.68 10.82
C GLU A 158 10.42 1.03 11.11
N VAL A 159 10.09 -0.07 10.42
CA VAL A 159 8.89 -0.87 10.72
C VAL A 159 8.99 -1.46 12.13
N TYR A 160 10.14 -2.02 12.50
CA TYR A 160 10.39 -2.55 13.83
C TYR A 160 10.19 -1.49 14.93
N HIS A 161 10.82 -0.32 14.81
CA HIS A 161 10.69 0.75 15.80
C HIS A 161 9.25 1.27 15.92
N SER A 162 8.55 1.36 14.81
CA SER A 162 7.13 1.73 14.82
C SER A 162 6.27 0.74 15.58
N LEU A 163 6.54 -0.56 15.42
CA LEU A 163 5.78 -1.64 16.03
C LEU A 163 6.10 -1.83 17.52
N THR A 164 7.37 -1.67 17.91
CA THR A 164 7.84 -1.84 19.30
C THR A 164 7.69 -0.58 20.14
N ASN A 165 7.19 0.49 19.58
CA ASN A 165 6.85 1.69 20.34
C ASN A 165 5.71 1.41 21.33
N LEU A 166 6.01 1.57 22.61
CA LEU A 166 5.08 1.27 23.70
C LEU A 166 3.83 2.15 23.70
N GLU A 167 3.95 3.39 23.22
CA GLU A 167 2.77 4.26 23.09
C GLU A 167 1.80 3.70 22.05
N ASN A 168 2.31 3.28 20.90
CA ASN A 168 1.49 2.67 19.85
C ASN A 168 0.79 1.38 20.35
N LEU A 169 1.50 0.56 21.14
CA LEU A 169 0.94 -0.66 21.72
C LEU A 169 -0.18 -0.36 22.73
N ASP A 170 0.07 0.58 23.65
CA ASP A 170 -0.93 1.01 24.64
C ASP A 170 -2.21 1.57 23.96
N GLU A 171 -2.03 2.34 22.90
CA GLU A 171 -3.12 2.97 22.16
C GLU A 171 -3.98 1.99 21.40
N LEU A 172 -3.38 0.98 20.79
CA LEU A 172 -4.14 -0.09 20.16
C LEU A 172 -4.96 -0.90 21.20
N ASP A 173 -4.41 -1.14 22.40
CA ASP A 173 -5.15 -1.78 23.47
C ASP A 173 -6.34 -0.93 23.94
N ILE A 174 -6.12 0.37 24.09
CA ILE A 174 -7.19 1.33 24.45
C ILE A 174 -8.25 1.39 23.35
N ALA A 175 -7.82 1.47 22.08
CA ALA A 175 -8.73 1.49 20.94
C ALA A 175 -9.59 0.22 20.89
N ARG A 176 -8.98 -0.95 21.14
CA ARG A 176 -9.70 -2.23 21.20
C ARG A 176 -10.78 -2.24 22.28
N GLU A 177 -10.49 -1.74 23.47
CA GLU A 177 -11.47 -1.68 24.57
C GLU A 177 -12.63 -0.73 24.23
N LEU A 178 -12.31 0.45 23.71
CA LEU A 178 -13.31 1.45 23.34
C LEU A 178 -14.22 0.97 22.21
N ILE A 179 -13.64 0.41 21.11
CA ILE A 179 -14.45 -0.03 19.98
C ILE A 179 -15.34 -1.23 20.34
N THR A 180 -14.82 -2.15 21.17
CA THR A 180 -15.60 -3.29 21.64
C THR A 180 -16.79 -2.83 22.46
N THR A 181 -16.59 -1.84 23.32
CA THR A 181 -17.68 -1.24 24.13
C THR A 181 -18.71 -0.55 23.23
N GLU A 182 -18.26 0.30 22.29
CA GLU A 182 -19.15 1.01 21.38
C GLU A 182 -19.96 0.07 20.49
N ILE A 183 -19.35 -1.01 19.99
CA ILE A 183 -20.04 -2.03 19.18
C ILE A 183 -21.09 -2.77 20.01
N ASN A 184 -20.88 -2.98 21.30
CA ASN A 184 -21.78 -3.77 22.14
C ASN A 184 -22.86 -2.94 22.87
N GLU A 185 -22.71 -1.63 22.95
CA GLU A 185 -23.70 -0.76 23.59
C GLU A 185 -24.86 -0.45 22.63
N PRO A 186 -26.11 -0.83 22.99
CA PRO A 186 -27.24 -0.61 22.11
C PRO A 186 -27.47 0.87 21.80
N GLY A 187 -27.74 1.16 20.53
CA GLY A 187 -28.05 2.50 20.04
C GLY A 187 -26.86 3.37 19.69
N THR A 188 -25.62 2.92 19.92
CA THR A 188 -24.44 3.62 19.41
C THR A 188 -24.35 3.51 17.88
N PRO A 189 -23.73 4.47 17.20
CA PRO A 189 -23.57 4.42 15.75
C PRO A 189 -22.86 3.14 15.26
N LEU A 190 -21.83 2.65 15.99
CA LEU A 190 -21.14 1.39 15.63
C LEU A 190 -22.01 0.16 15.89
N ASN A 191 -22.82 0.15 16.95
CA ASN A 191 -23.75 -0.95 17.19
C ASN A 191 -24.79 -1.09 16.07
N LEU A 192 -25.28 0.02 15.55
CA LEU A 192 -26.25 0.02 14.45
C LEU A 192 -25.66 -0.57 13.14
N LEU A 193 -24.35 -0.48 12.93
CA LEU A 193 -23.68 -1.06 11.76
C LEU A 193 -23.55 -2.59 11.81
N LYS A 194 -23.81 -3.26 12.93
CA LYS A 194 -23.72 -4.73 13.03
C LYS A 194 -24.65 -5.46 12.07
N MET A 195 -25.82 -4.91 11.83
CA MET A 195 -26.84 -5.52 10.95
C MET A 195 -26.73 -5.04 9.50
N ASP A 196 -25.79 -4.18 9.20
CA ASP A 196 -25.52 -3.71 7.85
C ASP A 196 -24.80 -4.79 7.01
N LEU A 197 -25.20 -4.92 5.75
CA LEU A 197 -24.69 -5.98 4.87
C LEU A 197 -23.20 -5.85 4.52
N ILE A 198 -22.67 -4.63 4.58
CA ILE A 198 -21.27 -4.31 4.24
C ILE A 198 -20.42 -4.18 5.50
N TYR A 199 -20.93 -3.45 6.49
CA TYR A 199 -20.16 -3.15 7.71
C TYR A 199 -20.27 -4.26 8.78
N GLY A 200 -21.36 -5.04 8.79
CA GLY A 200 -21.51 -6.16 9.70
C GLY A 200 -20.39 -7.21 9.56
N PRO A 201 -20.07 -7.68 8.34
CA PRO A 201 -18.91 -8.54 8.12
C PRO A 201 -17.58 -7.92 8.54
N LEU A 202 -17.39 -6.62 8.34
CA LEU A 202 -16.17 -5.92 8.78
C LEU A 202 -16.05 -5.92 10.31
N ILE A 203 -17.17 -5.68 11.03
CA ILE A 203 -17.22 -5.77 12.49
C ILE A 203 -16.92 -7.19 12.98
N THR A 204 -17.47 -8.21 12.33
CA THR A 204 -17.21 -9.61 12.66
C THR A 204 -15.73 -9.96 12.50
N ASN A 205 -15.08 -9.41 11.47
CA ASN A 205 -13.66 -9.61 11.21
C ASN A 205 -12.72 -8.90 12.21
N LEU A 206 -13.23 -8.03 13.07
CA LEU A 206 -12.41 -7.42 14.14
C LEU A 206 -11.98 -8.45 15.19
N GLU A 207 -12.80 -9.44 15.51
CA GLU A 207 -12.49 -10.41 16.56
C GLU A 207 -11.20 -11.22 16.27
N PRO A 208 -11.04 -11.86 15.09
CA PRO A 208 -9.78 -12.55 14.76
C PRO A 208 -8.60 -11.58 14.65
N LEU A 209 -8.81 -10.34 14.23
CA LEU A 209 -7.75 -9.32 14.22
C LEU A 209 -7.34 -8.93 15.65
N HIS A 210 -8.29 -8.76 16.56
CA HIS A 210 -8.02 -8.52 17.97
C HIS A 210 -7.25 -9.66 18.62
N TYR A 211 -7.65 -10.90 18.34
CA TYR A 211 -6.93 -12.08 18.83
C TYR A 211 -5.47 -12.11 18.34
N THR A 212 -5.27 -11.82 17.04
CA THR A 212 -3.93 -11.72 16.45
C THR A 212 -3.14 -10.59 17.09
N HIS A 213 -3.76 -9.43 17.30
CA HIS A 213 -3.13 -8.29 17.97
C HIS A 213 -2.63 -8.66 19.36
N VAL A 214 -3.46 -9.30 20.19
CA VAL A 214 -3.07 -9.71 21.56
C VAL A 214 -1.88 -10.66 21.53
N LYS A 215 -1.89 -11.66 20.65
CA LYS A 215 -0.78 -12.62 20.51
C LYS A 215 0.53 -11.96 20.05
N LEU A 216 0.46 -11.15 19.00
CA LEU A 216 1.64 -10.43 18.48
C LEU A 216 2.20 -9.45 19.51
N ARG A 217 1.33 -8.78 20.24
CA ARG A 217 1.72 -7.87 21.33
C ARG A 217 2.49 -8.63 22.44
N GLU A 218 1.98 -9.78 22.86
CA GLU A 218 2.64 -10.62 23.85
C GLU A 218 4.00 -11.10 23.35
N GLU A 219 4.08 -11.56 22.12
CA GLU A 219 5.33 -12.00 21.49
C GLU A 219 6.34 -10.86 21.37
N ILE A 220 5.91 -9.68 20.93
CA ILE A 220 6.77 -8.49 20.81
C ILE A 220 7.30 -8.07 22.19
N LEU A 221 6.45 -8.02 23.20
CA LEU A 221 6.87 -7.62 24.55
C LEU A 221 7.86 -8.63 25.16
N ASN A 222 7.65 -9.91 24.95
CA ASN A 222 8.50 -10.95 25.52
C ASN A 222 9.86 -11.06 24.85
N HIS A 223 9.95 -10.82 23.55
CA HIS A 223 11.16 -11.10 22.78
C HIS A 223 11.92 -9.85 22.32
N PHE A 224 11.24 -8.73 22.14
CA PHE A 224 11.82 -7.55 21.47
C PHE A 224 11.80 -6.27 22.32
N VAL A 225 11.19 -6.30 23.50
CA VAL A 225 11.13 -5.16 24.40
C VAL A 225 11.77 -5.54 25.74
N LEU A 226 12.67 -4.69 26.21
CA LEU A 226 13.28 -4.88 27.53
C LEU A 226 12.23 -4.59 28.60
N ILE A 227 11.75 -5.62 29.29
CA ILE A 227 10.72 -5.50 30.31
C ILE A 227 11.33 -5.00 31.61
N THR A 228 11.07 -3.74 31.96
CA THR A 228 11.41 -3.16 33.25
C THR A 228 10.24 -3.23 34.22
N PRO A 229 10.46 -3.10 35.56
CA PRO A 229 9.39 -3.00 36.53
C PRO A 229 8.39 -1.86 36.21
N GLU A 230 8.91 -0.71 35.74
CA GLU A 230 8.11 0.44 35.33
C GLU A 230 7.22 0.08 34.13
N LEU A 231 7.76 -0.62 33.16
CA LEU A 231 7.01 -1.08 32.01
C LEU A 231 5.92 -2.08 32.41
N THR A 232 6.25 -3.03 33.29
CA THR A 232 5.27 -3.98 33.84
C THR A 232 4.10 -3.26 34.51
N ASN A 233 4.38 -2.20 35.29
CA ASN A 233 3.34 -1.39 35.91
C ASN A 233 2.52 -0.62 34.88
N ARG A 234 3.14 -0.08 33.85
CA ARG A 234 2.47 0.64 32.74
C ARG A 234 1.53 -0.27 31.95
N LEU A 235 1.91 -1.51 31.71
CA LEU A 235 1.14 -2.50 30.95
C LEU A 235 0.02 -3.19 31.76
N ARG A 236 -0.11 -2.90 33.04
CA ARG A 236 -1.20 -3.48 33.87
C ARG A 236 -2.56 -3.00 33.39
N HIS A 237 -3.50 -3.92 33.32
CA HIS A 237 -4.88 -3.63 32.90
C HIS A 237 -5.53 -2.47 33.68
N SER A 238 -5.24 -2.35 35.00
CA SER A 238 -5.72 -1.21 35.80
C SER A 238 -5.20 0.15 35.35
N THR A 239 -3.98 0.19 34.78
CA THR A 239 -3.39 1.43 34.23
C THR A 239 -4.05 1.80 32.90
N ILE A 240 -4.27 0.80 32.04
CA ILE A 240 -4.99 0.99 30.77
C ILE A 240 -6.40 1.52 31.03
N LYS A 241 -7.13 0.91 31.96
CA LYS A 241 -8.49 1.36 32.33
C LYS A 241 -8.53 2.82 32.77
N LYS A 242 -7.58 3.25 33.61
CA LYS A 242 -7.46 4.67 34.02
C LYS A 242 -7.17 5.60 32.84
N LYS A 243 -6.30 5.19 31.92
CA LYS A 243 -6.01 5.96 30.70
C LYS A 243 -7.25 6.09 29.81
N VAL A 244 -8.03 5.01 29.65
CA VAL A 244 -9.31 5.03 28.92
C VAL A 244 -10.28 6.03 29.54
N GLU A 245 -10.49 5.97 30.85
CA GLU A 245 -11.38 6.90 31.57
C GLU A 245 -10.92 8.36 31.40
N GLU A 246 -9.63 8.62 31.51
CA GLU A 246 -9.05 9.95 31.33
C GLU A 246 -9.24 10.46 29.89
N LEU A 247 -8.99 9.62 28.89
CA LEU A 247 -9.17 9.96 27.47
C LEU A 247 -10.64 10.25 27.15
N ILE A 248 -11.58 9.43 27.63
CA ILE A 248 -13.00 9.66 27.46
C ILE A 248 -13.39 11.02 28.02
N ARG A 249 -12.91 11.34 29.23
CA ARG A 249 -13.17 12.64 29.86
C ARG A 249 -12.59 13.81 29.07
N LYS A 250 -11.35 13.69 28.56
CA LYS A 250 -10.68 14.75 27.78
C LYS A 250 -11.32 14.93 26.40
N ALA A 251 -11.73 13.87 25.76
CA ALA A 251 -12.29 13.91 24.41
C ALA A 251 -13.80 14.24 24.37
N GLY A 252 -14.48 14.25 25.51
CA GLY A 252 -15.91 14.52 25.59
C GLY A 252 -16.82 13.32 25.27
N GLY A 253 -16.25 12.12 25.13
CA GLY A 253 -16.99 10.88 24.88
C GLY A 253 -16.10 9.73 24.42
N ARG A 254 -16.63 8.51 24.49
CA ARG A 254 -15.89 7.29 24.07
C ARG A 254 -15.60 7.28 22.58
N PHE A 255 -16.56 7.64 21.77
CA PHE A 255 -16.41 7.68 20.33
C PHE A 255 -15.32 8.66 19.91
N GLU A 256 -15.29 9.86 20.49
CA GLU A 256 -14.26 10.87 20.21
C GLU A 256 -12.88 10.46 20.72
N ALA A 257 -12.81 9.76 21.86
CA ALA A 257 -11.57 9.21 22.38
C ALA A 257 -11.00 8.14 21.45
N LEU A 258 -11.85 7.20 20.99
CA LEU A 258 -11.47 6.17 20.03
C LEU A 258 -10.98 6.78 18.71
N ARG A 259 -11.70 7.78 18.21
CA ARG A 259 -11.35 8.49 17.00
C ARG A 259 -9.99 9.19 17.10
N ALA A 260 -9.75 9.88 18.20
CA ALA A 260 -8.47 10.53 18.46
C ALA A 260 -7.31 9.53 18.42
N ILE A 261 -7.47 8.36 19.06
CA ILE A 261 -6.43 7.32 19.03
C ILE A 261 -6.20 6.82 17.61
N VAL A 262 -7.24 6.38 16.90
CA VAL A 262 -7.08 5.76 15.58
C VAL A 262 -6.44 6.72 14.57
N PHE A 263 -6.79 8.00 14.59
CA PHE A 263 -6.35 8.94 13.56
C PHE A 263 -5.18 9.85 13.96
N THR A 264 -4.93 10.07 15.25
CA THR A 264 -3.83 10.94 15.68
C THR A 264 -2.52 10.15 15.79
N HIS A 265 -2.56 8.96 16.37
CA HIS A 265 -1.36 8.21 16.73
C HIS A 265 -0.80 7.35 15.61
N VAL A 266 -1.66 6.86 14.72
CA VAL A 266 -1.21 6.25 13.46
C VAL A 266 -0.39 7.26 12.64
N GLY A 267 -0.55 8.59 12.87
CA GLY A 267 0.26 9.67 12.28
C GLY A 267 1.75 9.63 12.57
N HIS A 268 2.16 8.97 13.63
CA HIS A 268 3.55 8.83 14.01
C HIS A 268 4.23 7.59 13.41
N ILE A 269 3.49 6.73 12.72
CA ILE A 269 4.07 5.60 12.00
C ILE A 269 4.79 6.16 10.77
N LYS A 270 6.11 6.22 10.82
CA LYS A 270 6.89 6.48 9.61
C LYS A 270 6.67 5.34 8.63
N VAL A 271 6.19 5.66 7.45
CA VAL A 271 6.07 4.71 6.35
C VAL A 271 7.26 5.00 5.44
N PRO A 272 8.27 4.11 5.40
CA PRO A 272 9.33 4.26 4.44
C PRO A 272 8.70 4.24 3.05
N GLY A 273 8.95 5.26 2.27
CA GLY A 273 8.40 5.43 0.94
C GLY A 273 9.49 5.89 -0.02
N VAL A 274 9.24 5.74 -1.30
CA VAL A 274 10.09 6.33 -2.33
C VAL A 274 9.63 7.77 -2.52
N GLU A 275 10.53 8.73 -2.35
CA GLU A 275 10.17 10.12 -2.61
C GLU A 275 9.82 10.33 -4.08
N PRO A 276 8.81 11.16 -4.39
CA PRO A 276 8.49 11.50 -5.77
C PRO A 276 9.67 12.20 -6.44
N LEU A 277 9.89 11.90 -7.70
CA LEU A 277 10.80 12.67 -8.53
C LEU A 277 10.18 14.05 -8.77
N ILE A 278 10.96 15.09 -8.56
CA ILE A 278 10.58 16.45 -8.87
C ILE A 278 11.32 16.84 -10.13
N PHE A 279 10.59 17.03 -11.21
CA PHE A 279 11.14 17.50 -12.48
C PHE A 279 11.02 19.03 -12.54
N SER A 280 12.16 19.73 -12.58
CA SER A 280 12.16 21.14 -12.94
C SER A 280 11.79 21.30 -14.41
N GLU A 281 11.40 22.51 -14.80
CA GLU A 281 11.12 22.81 -16.22
C GLU A 281 12.33 22.55 -17.12
N ASP A 282 13.54 22.69 -16.58
CA ASP A 282 14.76 22.40 -17.32
C ASP A 282 15.00 20.90 -17.45
N ASP A 283 14.69 20.10 -16.42
CA ASP A 283 14.76 18.63 -16.49
C ASP A 283 13.77 18.08 -17.53
N LYS A 284 12.53 18.60 -17.55
CA LYS A 284 11.52 18.24 -18.54
C LYS A 284 12.00 18.56 -19.97
N LYS A 285 12.54 19.75 -20.19
CA LYS A 285 13.09 20.15 -21.49
C LYS A 285 14.26 19.23 -21.90
N GLN A 286 15.19 18.93 -20.99
CA GLN A 286 16.29 18.02 -21.27
C GLN A 286 15.78 16.63 -21.64
N LEU A 287 14.84 16.08 -20.88
CA LEU A 287 14.23 14.78 -21.16
C LEU A 287 13.62 14.77 -22.57
N LEU A 288 12.82 15.77 -22.91
CA LEU A 288 12.18 15.89 -24.23
C LEU A 288 13.19 16.02 -25.39
N THR A 289 14.37 16.60 -25.15
CA THR A 289 15.42 16.65 -26.18
C THR A 289 16.14 15.32 -26.40
N LEU A 290 16.12 14.45 -25.40
CA LEU A 290 16.75 13.12 -25.45
C LEU A 290 15.82 12.06 -26.04
N LEU A 291 14.50 12.24 -25.91
CA LEU A 291 13.50 11.28 -26.36
C LEU A 291 13.37 11.29 -27.89
N GLN A 292 13.16 10.10 -28.45
CA GLN A 292 12.88 9.89 -29.86
C GLN A 292 11.53 9.19 -30.04
N PRO A 293 10.78 9.47 -31.10
CA PRO A 293 9.56 8.71 -31.39
C PRO A 293 9.80 7.22 -31.42
N GLY A 294 8.98 6.46 -30.67
CA GLY A 294 9.13 5.03 -30.48
C GLY A 294 9.82 4.63 -29.17
N ASP A 295 10.39 5.57 -28.42
CA ASP A 295 10.92 5.27 -27.08
C ASP A 295 9.80 4.83 -26.15
N ILE A 296 10.11 3.81 -25.33
CA ILE A 296 9.19 3.32 -24.28
C ILE A 296 9.62 3.90 -22.94
N ILE A 297 8.74 4.69 -22.36
CA ILE A 297 8.92 5.28 -21.03
C ILE A 297 8.21 4.38 -20.03
N LEU A 298 8.94 3.83 -19.09
CA LEU A 298 8.40 3.06 -17.99
C LEU A 298 8.38 3.92 -16.72
N THR A 299 7.23 3.99 -16.06
CA THR A 299 7.06 4.78 -14.84
C THR A 299 6.61 3.91 -13.68
N TYR A 300 6.87 4.42 -12.48
CA TYR A 300 6.31 3.95 -11.22
C TYR A 300 5.86 5.15 -10.40
N SER A 301 4.61 5.13 -9.97
CA SER A 301 4.05 6.10 -9.03
C SER A 301 3.45 5.37 -7.84
N GLU A 302 3.73 5.82 -6.61
CA GLU A 302 3.16 5.24 -5.40
C GLU A 302 1.65 5.47 -5.33
N GLY A 303 0.96 4.64 -4.52
CA GLY A 303 -0.47 4.79 -4.24
C GLY A 303 -1.43 4.12 -5.24
N PHE A 304 -0.94 3.59 -6.36
CA PHE A 304 -1.80 2.89 -7.31
C PHE A 304 -1.96 1.40 -6.99
N MET A 305 -3.20 0.89 -7.03
CA MET A 305 -3.50 -0.52 -6.79
C MET A 305 -2.79 -1.47 -7.77
N SER A 306 -2.56 -1.03 -9.00
CA SER A 306 -1.81 -1.77 -10.02
C SER A 306 -0.40 -2.15 -9.56
N ASN A 307 0.20 -1.37 -8.66
CA ASN A 307 1.53 -1.64 -8.12
C ASN A 307 1.63 -2.97 -7.37
N ILE A 308 0.50 -3.49 -6.87
CA ILE A 308 0.43 -4.73 -6.09
C ILE A 308 0.39 -5.96 -7.00
N PHE A 309 -0.28 -5.84 -8.15
CA PHE A 309 -0.59 -6.98 -9.02
C PHE A 309 0.38 -7.14 -10.19
N LEU A 310 1.00 -6.04 -10.62
CA LEU A 310 1.94 -6.10 -11.74
C LEU A 310 3.35 -6.50 -11.24
N PRO A 311 4.00 -7.49 -11.85
CA PRO A 311 5.37 -7.84 -11.52
C PRO A 311 6.34 -6.73 -11.98
N GLY A 312 7.53 -6.69 -11.36
CA GLY A 312 8.59 -5.75 -11.73
C GLY A 312 8.53 -4.41 -11.00
N ILE A 313 9.52 -3.58 -11.26
CA ILE A 313 9.74 -2.28 -10.60
C ILE A 313 8.88 -1.18 -11.21
N PHE A 314 8.70 -1.23 -12.53
CA PHE A 314 7.88 -0.29 -13.28
C PHE A 314 6.49 -0.89 -13.48
N LYS A 315 5.47 -0.06 -13.37
CA LYS A 315 4.07 -0.48 -13.35
C LYS A 315 3.24 0.11 -14.47
N HIS A 316 3.78 1.07 -15.17
CA HIS A 316 3.10 1.75 -16.24
C HIS A 316 4.06 1.96 -17.41
N GLY A 317 3.55 1.74 -18.61
CA GLY A 317 4.29 1.89 -19.86
C GLY A 317 3.64 2.93 -20.77
N ILE A 318 4.47 3.81 -21.29
CA ILE A 318 4.08 4.94 -22.13
C ILE A 318 4.95 4.87 -23.39
N VAL A 319 4.36 5.10 -24.53
CA VAL A 319 5.08 5.22 -25.81
C VAL A 319 5.23 6.70 -26.16
N TYR A 320 6.46 7.17 -26.32
CA TYR A 320 6.72 8.51 -26.81
C TYR A 320 6.55 8.55 -28.31
N THR A 321 5.65 9.39 -28.79
CA THR A 321 5.33 9.51 -30.22
C THR A 321 5.99 10.72 -30.89
N GLY A 322 6.61 11.58 -30.08
CA GLY A 322 7.03 12.89 -30.56
C GLY A 322 5.83 13.85 -30.74
N ARG A 323 6.13 15.13 -30.87
CA ARG A 323 5.07 16.13 -31.04
C ARG A 323 4.43 16.00 -32.42
N ARG A 324 3.11 16.09 -32.47
CA ARG A 324 2.33 15.98 -33.70
C ARG A 324 2.77 16.96 -34.81
N GLU A 325 3.22 18.15 -34.45
CA GLU A 325 3.72 19.16 -35.37
C GLU A 325 4.97 18.72 -36.15
N ASN A 326 5.70 17.71 -35.61
CA ASN A 326 6.89 17.12 -36.25
C ASN A 326 6.56 15.94 -37.18
N TRP A 327 5.29 15.51 -37.23
CA TRP A 327 4.85 14.40 -38.08
C TRP A 327 4.56 14.93 -39.49
N ASP A 328 5.14 14.30 -40.49
CA ASP A 328 4.78 14.63 -41.87
C ASP A 328 3.54 13.84 -42.35
N GLN A 329 2.99 14.22 -43.50
CA GLN A 329 1.81 13.53 -44.03
C GLN A 329 2.06 12.06 -44.32
N SER A 330 3.31 11.68 -44.66
CA SER A 330 3.69 10.29 -44.93
C SER A 330 3.68 9.40 -43.68
N ASP A 331 3.84 9.97 -42.49
CA ASP A 331 3.74 9.24 -41.23
C ASP A 331 2.29 8.89 -40.90
N TRP A 332 1.36 9.83 -41.18
CA TRP A 332 -0.07 9.58 -41.01
C TRP A 332 -0.59 8.48 -41.96
N ASP A 333 -0.06 8.44 -43.20
CA ASP A 333 -0.49 7.45 -44.18
C ASP A 333 0.00 6.02 -43.86
N LYS A 334 1.03 5.90 -43.02
CA LYS A 334 1.56 4.59 -42.55
C LYS A 334 0.81 4.03 -41.35
N ILE A 335 0.04 4.85 -40.65
CA ILE A 335 -0.67 4.45 -39.44
C ILE A 335 -2.10 4.06 -39.79
N ASP A 336 -2.45 2.78 -39.56
CA ASP A 336 -3.82 2.27 -39.78
C ASP A 336 -4.74 2.66 -38.62
N ILE A 337 -5.07 3.97 -38.56
CA ILE A 337 -6.02 4.54 -37.62
C ILE A 337 -7.16 5.25 -38.33
N THR A 338 -8.35 5.18 -37.75
CA THR A 338 -9.54 5.86 -38.29
C THR A 338 -9.45 7.37 -38.14
N ASP A 339 -10.21 8.13 -38.97
CA ASP A 339 -10.27 9.58 -38.83
C ASP A 339 -10.77 10.03 -37.46
N HIS A 340 -11.65 9.23 -36.83
CA HIS A 340 -12.08 9.48 -35.45
C HIS A 340 -10.90 9.37 -34.47
N GLN A 341 -10.06 8.35 -34.56
CA GLN A 341 -8.87 8.20 -33.72
C GLN A 341 -7.87 9.33 -33.96
N LYS A 342 -7.68 9.73 -35.23
CA LYS A 342 -6.84 10.89 -35.57
C LYS A 342 -7.34 12.18 -34.91
N SER A 343 -8.67 12.36 -34.83
CA SER A 343 -9.27 13.54 -34.21
C SER A 343 -9.09 13.61 -32.68
N LEU A 344 -8.83 12.49 -32.03
CA LEU A 344 -8.60 12.43 -30.59
C LEU A 344 -7.19 12.88 -30.20
N ILE A 345 -6.21 12.84 -31.12
CA ILE A 345 -4.82 13.24 -30.86
C ILE A 345 -4.73 14.77 -31.00
N GLN A 346 -4.38 15.43 -29.90
CA GLN A 346 -4.27 16.90 -29.87
C GLN A 346 -2.88 17.39 -30.34
N VAL A 347 -2.74 18.68 -30.58
CA VAL A 347 -1.50 19.27 -31.11
C VAL A 347 -0.31 19.09 -30.18
N ASN A 348 -0.55 19.16 -28.86
CA ASN A 348 0.50 19.06 -27.84
C ASN A 348 0.76 17.61 -27.38
N ASP A 349 -0.05 16.65 -27.86
CA ASP A 349 0.13 15.25 -27.49
C ASP A 349 1.44 14.73 -28.06
N ASN A 350 2.23 14.11 -27.20
CA ASN A 350 3.53 13.55 -27.57
C ASN A 350 3.74 12.13 -27.00
N ILE A 351 2.71 11.59 -26.34
CA ILE A 351 2.73 10.22 -25.83
C ILE A 351 1.42 9.49 -26.12
N ILE A 352 1.48 8.16 -26.04
CA ILE A 352 0.34 7.26 -25.99
C ILE A 352 0.52 6.34 -24.79
N GLU A 353 -0.54 6.17 -24.02
CA GLU A 353 -0.57 5.28 -22.86
C GLU A 353 -1.88 4.52 -22.75
N ALA A 354 -1.86 3.39 -22.04
CA ALA A 354 -3.05 2.63 -21.70
C ALA A 354 -3.40 2.88 -20.22
N ILE A 355 -4.55 3.49 -20.00
CA ILE A 355 -5.12 3.74 -18.68
C ILE A 355 -6.44 3.01 -18.50
N ALA A 356 -7.13 3.19 -17.37
CA ALA A 356 -8.38 2.50 -17.09
C ALA A 356 -9.49 2.80 -18.11
N GLU A 357 -9.48 4.00 -18.68
CA GLU A 357 -10.44 4.47 -19.68
C GLU A 357 -10.15 3.96 -21.10
N GLY A 358 -9.00 3.34 -21.31
CA GLY A 358 -8.55 2.86 -22.61
C GLY A 358 -7.19 3.39 -23.01
N VAL A 359 -6.94 3.42 -24.32
CA VAL A 359 -5.73 4.00 -24.89
C VAL A 359 -5.97 5.48 -25.12
N VAL A 360 -5.13 6.32 -24.54
CA VAL A 360 -5.23 7.78 -24.60
C VAL A 360 -3.91 8.38 -25.12
N SER A 361 -4.01 9.58 -25.69
CA SER A 361 -2.86 10.43 -25.99
C SER A 361 -2.84 11.64 -25.05
N GLY A 362 -1.66 12.18 -24.80
CA GLY A 362 -1.50 13.36 -23.97
C GLY A 362 -0.08 13.92 -24.00
N PRO A 363 0.16 15.02 -23.31
CA PRO A 363 1.50 15.58 -23.16
C PRO A 363 2.26 14.87 -22.03
N LEU A 364 3.50 14.47 -22.30
CA LEU A 364 4.38 13.83 -21.30
C LEU A 364 4.61 14.73 -20.08
N GLU A 365 4.63 16.04 -20.30
CA GLU A 365 4.85 17.04 -19.26
C GLU A 365 3.82 16.94 -18.13
N GLU A 366 2.56 16.67 -18.45
CA GLU A 366 1.49 16.48 -17.45
C GLU A 366 1.76 15.23 -16.60
N ILE A 367 2.24 14.15 -17.22
CA ILE A 367 2.58 12.92 -16.48
C ILE A 367 3.75 13.17 -15.52
N LEU A 368 4.77 13.93 -15.95
CA LEU A 368 5.91 14.26 -15.09
C LEU A 368 5.52 15.09 -13.86
N ASP A 369 4.38 15.78 -13.90
CA ASP A 369 3.81 16.54 -12.77
C ASP A 369 2.96 15.69 -11.82
N THR A 370 2.64 14.44 -12.16
CA THR A 370 1.72 13.59 -11.37
C THR A 370 2.37 12.82 -10.20
N GLY A 371 3.60 13.12 -9.82
CA GLY A 371 4.25 12.47 -8.69
C GLY A 371 4.82 11.09 -9.03
N ILE A 372 5.54 11.01 -10.15
CA ILE A 372 6.31 9.81 -10.53
C ILE A 372 7.45 9.61 -9.52
N ASN A 373 7.59 8.40 -9.00
CA ASN A 373 8.70 8.04 -8.11
C ASN A 373 9.89 7.47 -8.87
N ARG A 374 9.67 6.92 -10.06
CA ARG A 374 10.73 6.40 -10.96
C ARG A 374 10.35 6.51 -12.42
N LEU A 375 11.37 6.72 -13.23
CA LEU A 375 11.25 6.77 -14.67
C LEU A 375 12.46 6.07 -15.30
N ALA A 376 12.22 5.28 -16.33
CA ALA A 376 13.24 4.72 -17.21
C ALA A 376 12.82 4.84 -18.65
N VAL A 377 13.76 5.07 -19.55
CA VAL A 377 13.52 5.14 -20.99
C VAL A 377 14.25 4.00 -21.66
N PHE A 378 13.55 3.30 -22.55
CA PHE A 378 14.08 2.22 -23.39
C PHE A 378 13.89 2.58 -24.86
N ARG A 379 14.91 2.29 -25.64
CA ARG A 379 14.93 2.51 -27.10
C ARG A 379 15.13 1.20 -27.82
#